data_306fb08a3c02c772fcc10c8b90a089ce
#
_entry.id   306fb08a3c02c772fcc10c8b90a089ce
#
_cell.length_a   1.000
_cell.length_b   1.000
_cell.length_c   1.000
_cell.angle_alpha   90.00
_cell.angle_beta   90.00
_cell.angle_gamma   90.00
#
_symmetry.space_group_name_H-M   'P 1'
#
loop_
_entity.id
_entity.type
_entity.pdbx_description
1 polymer ?
#
loop_
_entity_poly.entity_id
_entity_poly.type
_entity_poly.pdbx_seq_one_letter_code
_entity_poly.pdbx_strand_id
1 'polypeptide(L)'
;MKYLTIILLSFVMSLELLSARLLVQAHEELKPQAGAFVEALTKLGVEDVSLEDELGKNSGVIFSMDDQLPAEGFKIGIKGYGISVRASDTAGAAYASAELIRRAKIEGGKAAWSDGLWEAAPDFSYRSFLIDMGRNPHSPKTLKHVVDMMWFYGGNYLQLHLTDDQMISWPSEAYPELYSEHAGWTMDAFRELEAYSQARGVTIVPELEVPGHSTLLRRRRPDVFGETTEYLATSPRAQKGVEALITEMLSVFKATPFMHIGADEVHGVSQEDQRDFINRLNEHVKSLGRTTVVWEGPGMGKGDNKVSEDVLHMAWEGRYLAMTAMVEAGYKVVNAAWDPFYIVDHYPRTNFTGVPLDQIYHADLRRMKNVDPRLPSFHRPQMLEDTKSVVGFAMPWWEGREFNLLPLCVKRFAAASTRAWDYDSKLSYEDYTAREEKLLPRLEQISGFELPEMPMGDPKKAAEAGNFAYGGKVEPSWGEHQPHFVPARLTNGITDQFDLFLGYPADPEPLVIDIELKEEFEISRISVHEMAVRGSWEKYRVYVSKDGKTFEKIGETKQGDRGEGRVVEHRFKRRKAKVIRIETNGCENFTFHSFSRLTEVEAFAE
;
A
#
# COMPACT_ATOMS: atom_id res chain seq x y z
N MET A 1 -53.48 -10.13 -36.25
CA MET A 1 -53.49 -11.09 -35.11
C MET A 1 -52.14 -11.85 -34.89
N LYS A 2 -51.41 -12.25 -35.93
CA LYS A 2 -50.11 -12.98 -35.73
C LYS A 2 -48.98 -12.15 -35.11
N TYR A 3 -48.96 -10.84 -35.32
CA TYR A 3 -47.90 -9.96 -34.72
C TYR A 3 -48.14 -9.63 -33.25
N LEU A 4 -49.39 -9.63 -32.79
CA LEU A 4 -49.71 -9.39 -31.38
C LEU A 4 -49.35 -10.60 -30.50
N THR A 5 -49.42 -11.81 -31.03
CA THR A 5 -49.10 -13.05 -30.32
C THR A 5 -47.57 -13.22 -30.13
N ILE A 6 -46.77 -12.76 -31.11
CA ILE A 6 -45.29 -12.83 -31.02
C ILE A 6 -44.78 -11.78 -30.03
N ILE A 7 -45.37 -10.59 -29.96
CA ILE A 7 -44.98 -9.57 -28.97
C ILE A 7 -45.41 -9.97 -27.56
N LEU A 8 -46.59 -10.60 -27.40
CA LEU A 8 -47.01 -11.13 -26.10
C LEU A 8 -46.13 -12.33 -25.63
N LEU A 9 -45.76 -13.24 -26.55
CA LEU A 9 -44.85 -14.34 -26.20
C LEU A 9 -43.44 -13.82 -25.85
N SER A 10 -42.89 -12.84 -26.57
CA SER A 10 -41.62 -12.23 -26.24
C SER A 10 -41.69 -11.42 -24.94
N PHE A 11 -42.81 -10.79 -24.62
CA PHE A 11 -43.01 -10.05 -23.38
C PHE A 11 -43.26 -10.98 -22.17
N VAL A 12 -43.97 -12.12 -22.36
CA VAL A 12 -44.19 -13.14 -21.34
C VAL A 12 -42.89 -13.91 -21.11
N MET A 13 -42.13 -14.25 -22.16
CA MET A 13 -40.79 -14.83 -21.99
C MET A 13 -39.83 -13.89 -21.26
N SER A 14 -39.87 -12.56 -21.53
CA SER A 14 -39.06 -11.61 -20.79
C SER A 14 -39.50 -11.41 -19.32
N LEU A 15 -40.79 -11.63 -18.99
CA LEU A 15 -41.26 -11.58 -17.58
C LEU A 15 -40.99 -12.88 -16.79
N GLU A 16 -41.05 -14.05 -17.40
CA GLU A 16 -40.65 -15.30 -16.74
C GLU A 16 -39.14 -15.39 -16.52
N LEU A 17 -38.37 -14.71 -17.38
CA LEU A 17 -36.92 -14.59 -17.30
C LEU A 17 -36.43 -13.64 -16.19
N LEU A 18 -37.33 -12.77 -15.70
CA LEU A 18 -37.08 -11.85 -14.59
C LEU A 18 -37.14 -12.51 -13.17
N SER A 19 -37.54 -13.80 -13.09
CA SER A 19 -37.72 -14.49 -11.79
C SER A 19 -36.75 -15.62 -11.52
N ALA A 20 -35.79 -15.92 -12.40
CA ALA A 20 -34.90 -17.04 -12.21
C ALA A 20 -33.76 -16.73 -11.20
N ARG A 21 -33.65 -17.58 -10.18
CA ARG A 21 -32.54 -17.60 -9.23
C ARG A 21 -31.21 -17.79 -9.97
N LEU A 22 -30.19 -17.02 -9.61
CA LEU A 22 -28.85 -17.18 -10.17
C LEU A 22 -28.13 -18.32 -9.43
N LEU A 23 -28.02 -19.46 -10.10
CA LEU A 23 -27.32 -20.62 -9.55
C LEU A 23 -25.84 -20.56 -9.93
N VAL A 24 -24.97 -20.77 -8.96
CA VAL A 24 -23.53 -20.86 -9.16
C VAL A 24 -23.08 -22.26 -8.81
N GLN A 25 -22.24 -22.82 -9.65
CA GLN A 25 -21.62 -24.12 -9.39
C GLN A 25 -20.12 -24.06 -9.63
N ALA A 26 -19.39 -24.92 -8.95
CA ALA A 26 -17.95 -25.01 -9.09
C ALA A 26 -17.44 -26.44 -8.95
N HIS A 27 -16.36 -26.74 -9.66
CA HIS A 27 -15.51 -27.88 -9.33
C HIS A 27 -15.10 -27.77 -7.85
N GLU A 28 -14.90 -28.89 -7.18
CA GLU A 28 -14.65 -28.96 -5.73
C GLU A 28 -13.54 -27.98 -5.28
N GLU A 29 -12.43 -27.96 -6.00
CA GLU A 29 -11.28 -27.10 -5.71
C GLU A 29 -11.56 -25.60 -5.89
N LEU A 30 -12.61 -25.25 -6.65
CA LEU A 30 -12.99 -23.86 -6.96
C LEU A 30 -14.18 -23.35 -6.12
N LYS A 31 -14.74 -24.17 -5.23
CA LYS A 31 -15.86 -23.79 -4.36
C LYS A 31 -15.58 -22.55 -3.51
N PRO A 32 -14.38 -22.35 -2.93
CA PRO A 32 -14.09 -21.13 -2.19
C PRO A 32 -14.20 -19.86 -3.04
N GLN A 33 -13.70 -19.88 -4.29
CA GLN A 33 -13.74 -18.74 -5.22
C GLN A 33 -15.16 -18.47 -5.70
N ALA A 34 -15.92 -19.50 -5.99
CA ALA A 34 -17.34 -19.40 -6.34
C ALA A 34 -18.17 -18.87 -5.15
N GLY A 35 -17.82 -19.27 -3.91
CA GLY A 35 -18.42 -18.72 -2.70
C GLY A 35 -18.15 -17.24 -2.52
N ALA A 36 -16.91 -16.79 -2.74
CA ALA A 36 -16.54 -15.38 -2.71
C ALA A 36 -17.29 -14.56 -3.81
N PHE A 37 -17.49 -15.15 -4.98
CA PHE A 37 -18.30 -14.54 -6.04
C PHE A 37 -19.76 -14.34 -5.62
N VAL A 38 -20.39 -15.36 -5.03
CA VAL A 38 -21.78 -15.30 -4.51
C VAL A 38 -21.88 -14.26 -3.41
N GLU A 39 -20.94 -14.25 -2.46
CA GLU A 39 -20.86 -13.23 -1.40
C GLU A 39 -20.82 -11.81 -1.97
N ALA A 40 -19.96 -11.57 -2.96
CA ALA A 40 -19.81 -10.27 -3.57
C ALA A 40 -21.08 -9.83 -4.32
N LEU A 41 -21.71 -10.71 -5.07
CA LEU A 41 -23.00 -10.40 -5.73
C LEU A 41 -24.10 -10.07 -4.71
N THR A 42 -24.17 -10.81 -3.61
CA THR A 42 -25.10 -10.53 -2.51
C THR A 42 -24.88 -9.15 -1.92
N LYS A 43 -23.62 -8.80 -1.65
CA LYS A 43 -23.26 -7.46 -1.15
C LYS A 43 -23.57 -6.34 -2.14
N LEU A 44 -23.54 -6.63 -3.45
CA LEU A 44 -23.97 -5.71 -4.51
C LEU A 44 -25.49 -5.63 -4.68
N GLY A 45 -26.25 -6.33 -3.83
CA GLY A 45 -27.71 -6.29 -3.82
C GLY A 45 -28.36 -7.27 -4.78
N VAL A 46 -27.64 -8.29 -5.24
CA VAL A 46 -28.27 -9.37 -6.02
C VAL A 46 -29.03 -10.28 -5.05
N GLU A 47 -30.32 -10.35 -5.25
CA GLU A 47 -31.22 -11.26 -4.54
C GLU A 47 -31.19 -12.65 -5.22
N ASP A 48 -31.56 -13.70 -4.52
CA ASP A 48 -31.68 -15.06 -5.09
C ASP A 48 -30.43 -15.58 -5.82
N VAL A 49 -29.22 -15.35 -5.29
CA VAL A 49 -27.98 -15.97 -5.73
C VAL A 49 -27.49 -17.01 -4.74
N SER A 50 -27.07 -18.17 -5.20
CA SER A 50 -26.55 -19.24 -4.33
C SER A 50 -25.52 -20.14 -5.00
N LEU A 51 -24.62 -20.70 -4.18
CA LEU A 51 -23.75 -21.80 -4.57
C LEU A 51 -24.48 -23.14 -4.36
N GLU A 52 -24.49 -23.99 -5.37
CA GLU A 52 -25.18 -25.28 -5.37
C GLU A 52 -24.20 -26.41 -5.66
N ASP A 53 -24.42 -27.56 -5.04
CA ASP A 53 -23.57 -28.75 -5.21
C ASP A 53 -23.82 -29.50 -6.51
N GLU A 54 -25.07 -29.47 -7.05
CA GLU A 54 -25.45 -30.15 -8.27
C GLU A 54 -26.12 -29.23 -9.30
N LEU A 55 -25.80 -29.46 -10.58
CA LEU A 55 -26.40 -28.73 -11.70
C LEU A 55 -27.86 -29.19 -11.91
N GLY A 56 -28.78 -28.27 -11.68
CA GLY A 56 -30.08 -28.32 -12.34
C GLY A 56 -29.95 -27.98 -13.84
N LYS A 57 -30.94 -28.38 -14.65
CA LYS A 57 -30.95 -28.11 -16.11
C LYS A 57 -31.03 -26.63 -16.50
N ASN A 58 -31.13 -25.73 -15.55
CA ASN A 58 -31.15 -24.28 -15.75
C ASN A 58 -29.84 -23.68 -15.30
N SER A 59 -28.96 -23.48 -16.23
CA SER A 59 -27.61 -23.00 -16.06
C SER A 59 -27.56 -21.56 -15.56
N GLY A 60 -26.78 -21.38 -14.51
CA GLY A 60 -26.27 -20.08 -14.04
C GLY A 60 -24.82 -19.93 -14.44
N VAL A 61 -23.95 -19.82 -13.43
CA VAL A 61 -22.49 -19.69 -13.58
C VAL A 61 -21.82 -21.00 -13.20
N ILE A 62 -20.94 -21.51 -14.05
CA ILE A 62 -20.22 -22.77 -13.82
C ILE A 62 -18.73 -22.51 -13.83
N PHE A 63 -18.06 -22.81 -12.71
CA PHE A 63 -16.62 -22.75 -12.59
C PHE A 63 -16.01 -24.15 -12.79
N SER A 64 -15.07 -24.26 -13.72
CA SER A 64 -14.36 -25.49 -14.06
C SER A 64 -12.86 -25.28 -14.24
N MET A 65 -12.07 -26.33 -14.05
CA MET A 65 -10.63 -26.32 -14.32
C MET A 65 -10.36 -26.48 -15.82
N ASP A 66 -9.28 -25.83 -16.30
CA ASP A 66 -8.75 -25.94 -17.66
C ASP A 66 -7.23 -25.81 -17.63
N ASP A 67 -6.53 -26.93 -17.61
CA ASP A 67 -5.08 -27.04 -17.52
C ASP A 67 -4.33 -26.59 -18.80
N GLN A 68 -5.07 -26.23 -19.86
CA GLN A 68 -4.49 -25.69 -21.09
C GLN A 68 -4.30 -24.17 -21.03
N LEU A 69 -4.88 -23.50 -20.02
CA LEU A 69 -4.70 -22.06 -19.83
C LEU A 69 -3.36 -21.76 -19.15
N PRO A 70 -2.77 -20.59 -19.42
CA PRO A 70 -1.59 -20.11 -18.67
C PRO A 70 -1.88 -20.03 -17.17
N ALA A 71 -0.85 -20.07 -16.34
CA ALA A 71 -0.98 -19.89 -14.89
C ALA A 71 -1.76 -18.60 -14.56
N GLU A 72 -2.68 -18.70 -13.58
CA GLU A 72 -3.62 -17.63 -13.21
C GLU A 72 -4.57 -17.19 -14.35
N GLY A 73 -4.54 -17.88 -15.48
CA GLY A 73 -5.36 -17.57 -16.66
C GLY A 73 -6.79 -18.06 -16.50
N PHE A 74 -7.70 -17.36 -17.19
CA PHE A 74 -9.10 -17.74 -17.24
C PHE A 74 -9.76 -17.45 -18.58
N LYS A 75 -10.88 -18.15 -18.83
CA LYS A 75 -11.75 -17.93 -19.97
C LYS A 75 -13.21 -17.89 -19.52
N ILE A 76 -13.91 -16.82 -19.87
CA ILE A 76 -15.33 -16.62 -19.57
C ILE A 76 -16.12 -16.65 -20.87
N GLY A 77 -17.08 -17.57 -20.98
CA GLY A 77 -18.03 -17.61 -22.07
C GLY A 77 -19.45 -17.32 -21.58
N ILE A 78 -20.12 -16.34 -22.19
CA ILE A 78 -21.50 -15.95 -21.84
C ILE A 78 -22.37 -16.10 -23.07
N LYS A 79 -23.44 -16.88 -22.92
CA LYS A 79 -24.45 -17.05 -23.94
C LYS A 79 -25.84 -17.16 -23.31
N GLY A 80 -26.64 -16.12 -23.49
CA GLY A 80 -27.96 -16.02 -22.84
C GLY A 80 -27.80 -16.02 -21.32
N TYR A 81 -28.35 -17.06 -20.66
CA TYR A 81 -28.29 -17.21 -19.20
C TYR A 81 -27.16 -18.15 -18.73
N GLY A 82 -26.43 -18.75 -19.66
CA GLY A 82 -25.34 -19.64 -19.33
C GLY A 82 -24.00 -18.90 -19.30
N ILE A 83 -23.30 -18.99 -18.18
CA ILE A 83 -21.96 -18.44 -18.00
C ILE A 83 -21.02 -19.61 -17.66
N SER A 84 -20.04 -19.82 -18.52
CA SER A 84 -18.95 -20.79 -18.27
C SER A 84 -17.68 -20.03 -17.87
N VAL A 85 -17.11 -20.40 -16.74
CA VAL A 85 -15.79 -19.96 -16.29
C VAL A 85 -14.86 -21.16 -16.34
N ARG A 86 -13.79 -21.05 -17.12
CA ARG A 86 -12.69 -22.02 -17.13
C ARG A 86 -11.44 -21.34 -16.60
N ALA A 87 -10.73 -21.96 -15.69
CA ALA A 87 -9.56 -21.40 -15.04
C ALA A 87 -8.43 -22.42 -14.94
N SER A 88 -7.19 -21.96 -15.09
CA SER A 88 -6.01 -22.82 -14.94
C SER A 88 -5.82 -23.33 -13.51
N ASP A 89 -6.23 -22.50 -12.54
CA ASP A 89 -6.02 -22.71 -11.11
C ASP A 89 -7.04 -21.90 -10.27
N THR A 90 -6.92 -21.98 -8.95
CA THR A 90 -7.79 -21.27 -8.02
C THR A 90 -7.67 -19.73 -8.13
N ALA A 91 -6.47 -19.21 -8.43
CA ALA A 91 -6.25 -17.77 -8.62
C ALA A 91 -6.93 -17.30 -9.92
N GLY A 92 -6.78 -18.02 -11.03
CA GLY A 92 -7.49 -17.74 -12.29
C GLY A 92 -9.01 -17.73 -12.10
N ALA A 93 -9.56 -18.65 -11.30
CA ALA A 93 -10.99 -18.69 -11.00
C ALA A 93 -11.43 -17.45 -10.17
N ALA A 94 -10.62 -17.04 -9.20
CA ALA A 94 -10.89 -15.84 -8.43
C ALA A 94 -10.87 -14.57 -9.30
N TYR A 95 -9.91 -14.45 -10.21
CA TYR A 95 -9.84 -13.29 -11.12
C TYR A 95 -10.95 -13.28 -12.18
N ALA A 96 -11.36 -14.46 -12.64
CA ALA A 96 -12.55 -14.59 -13.48
C ALA A 96 -13.81 -14.12 -12.75
N SER A 97 -13.96 -14.46 -11.47
CA SER A 97 -15.07 -13.99 -10.65
C SER A 97 -15.06 -12.47 -10.48
N ALA A 98 -13.90 -11.86 -10.23
CA ALA A 98 -13.73 -10.41 -10.17
C ALA A 98 -14.09 -9.74 -11.52
N GLU A 99 -13.68 -10.34 -12.65
CA GLU A 99 -14.04 -9.84 -13.98
C GLU A 99 -15.55 -9.90 -14.24
N LEU A 100 -16.22 -10.98 -13.86
CA LEU A 100 -17.66 -11.07 -13.92
C LEU A 100 -18.34 -9.98 -13.08
N ILE A 101 -17.83 -9.72 -11.87
CA ILE A 101 -18.34 -8.66 -10.99
C ILE A 101 -18.14 -7.28 -11.63
N ARG A 102 -16.97 -6.99 -12.19
CA ARG A 102 -16.71 -5.71 -12.87
C ARG A 102 -17.64 -5.47 -14.06
N ARG A 103 -18.05 -6.53 -14.77
CA ARG A 103 -18.93 -6.47 -15.96
C ARG A 103 -20.41 -6.56 -15.66
N ALA A 104 -20.80 -7.00 -14.47
CA ALA A 104 -22.20 -7.19 -14.12
C ALA A 104 -23.02 -5.90 -14.26
N LYS A 105 -24.20 -5.98 -14.85
CA LYS A 105 -25.25 -4.98 -14.73
C LYS A 105 -26.19 -5.43 -13.63
N ILE A 106 -26.32 -4.63 -12.58
CA ILE A 106 -27.14 -4.99 -11.42
C ILE A 106 -28.28 -4.00 -11.34
N GLU A 107 -29.51 -4.49 -11.53
CA GLU A 107 -30.72 -3.71 -11.49
C GLU A 107 -31.87 -4.53 -10.90
N GLY A 108 -32.66 -3.95 -10.02
CA GLY A 108 -33.83 -4.59 -9.40
C GLY A 108 -33.50 -5.92 -8.70
N GLY A 109 -32.38 -5.99 -8.01
CA GLY A 109 -31.93 -7.19 -7.29
C GLY A 109 -31.39 -8.32 -8.18
N LYS A 110 -31.08 -8.07 -9.44
CA LYS A 110 -30.61 -9.07 -10.40
C LYS A 110 -29.35 -8.65 -11.10
N ALA A 111 -28.49 -9.65 -11.39
CA ALA A 111 -27.28 -9.47 -12.19
C ALA A 111 -27.50 -10.00 -13.62
N ALA A 112 -26.99 -9.26 -14.59
CA ALA A 112 -27.00 -9.63 -16.00
C ALA A 112 -25.67 -9.29 -16.67
N TRP A 113 -25.33 -10.04 -17.71
CA TRP A 113 -24.12 -9.87 -18.50
C TRP A 113 -24.46 -9.90 -20.00
N SER A 114 -23.68 -9.19 -20.80
CA SER A 114 -23.79 -9.25 -22.26
C SER A 114 -23.11 -10.53 -22.78
N ASP A 115 -23.67 -11.13 -23.81
CA ASP A 115 -23.05 -12.26 -24.52
C ASP A 115 -21.63 -11.93 -24.97
N GLY A 116 -20.73 -12.87 -24.87
CA GLY A 116 -19.34 -12.67 -25.28
C GLY A 116 -18.39 -13.77 -24.80
N LEU A 117 -17.15 -13.62 -25.23
CA LEU A 117 -16.02 -14.48 -24.84
C LEU A 117 -14.88 -13.58 -24.39
N TRP A 118 -14.33 -13.84 -23.22
CA TRP A 118 -13.17 -13.16 -22.66
C TRP A 118 -12.15 -14.20 -22.21
N GLU A 119 -10.90 -13.94 -22.53
CA GLU A 119 -9.76 -14.74 -22.10
C GLU A 119 -8.67 -13.80 -21.63
N ALA A 120 -8.09 -14.06 -20.48
CA ALA A 120 -7.02 -13.27 -19.90
C ALA A 120 -6.10 -14.11 -19.03
N ALA A 121 -4.84 -13.70 -19.00
CA ALA A 121 -3.82 -14.14 -18.06
C ALA A 121 -2.88 -12.96 -17.80
N PRO A 122 -2.25 -12.86 -16.62
CA PRO A 122 -1.36 -11.74 -16.34
C PRO A 122 -0.03 -11.85 -17.09
N ASP A 123 0.49 -10.71 -17.57
CA ASP A 123 1.82 -10.64 -18.19
C ASP A 123 2.96 -10.75 -17.15
N PHE A 124 2.69 -10.37 -15.89
CA PHE A 124 3.63 -10.47 -14.78
C PHE A 124 3.09 -11.40 -13.70
N SER A 125 3.93 -12.35 -13.27
CA SER A 125 3.56 -13.37 -12.29
C SER A 125 3.61 -12.89 -10.84
N TYR A 126 4.18 -11.71 -10.54
CA TYR A 126 4.28 -11.15 -9.20
C TYR A 126 3.63 -9.77 -9.15
N ARG A 127 2.50 -9.64 -8.46
CA ARG A 127 1.70 -8.42 -8.37
C ARG A 127 1.32 -8.19 -6.92
N SER A 128 2.26 -7.62 -6.17
CA SER A 128 2.21 -7.61 -4.71
C SER A 128 1.82 -6.27 -4.13
N PHE A 129 1.15 -6.36 -2.99
CA PHE A 129 0.99 -5.26 -2.04
C PHE A 129 1.62 -5.67 -0.70
N LEU A 130 2.37 -4.76 -0.08
CA LEU A 130 2.99 -5.00 1.22
C LEU A 130 2.37 -4.12 2.28
N ILE A 131 2.19 -4.66 3.47
CA ILE A 131 1.76 -3.92 4.67
C ILE A 131 2.80 -4.06 5.77
N ASP A 132 3.25 -2.92 6.28
CA ASP A 132 4.16 -2.83 7.42
C ASP A 132 3.40 -3.03 8.73
N MET A 133 3.39 -4.26 9.19
CA MET A 133 2.83 -4.68 10.49
C MET A 133 3.86 -4.58 11.61
N GLY A 134 5.13 -4.38 11.27
CA GLY A 134 6.24 -4.26 12.21
C GLY A 134 6.39 -2.87 12.82
N ARG A 135 5.72 -1.86 12.26
CA ARG A 135 5.72 -0.47 12.78
C ARG A 135 4.33 0.02 13.14
N ASN A 136 3.33 -0.26 12.32
CA ASN A 136 1.92 0.08 12.60
C ASN A 136 1.04 -1.14 12.36
N PRO A 137 0.42 -1.71 13.41
CA PRO A 137 -0.46 -2.84 13.23
C PRO A 137 -1.77 -2.36 12.58
N HIS A 138 -2.24 -3.13 11.61
CA HIS A 138 -3.52 -2.95 10.98
C HIS A 138 -4.50 -4.02 11.47
N SER A 139 -5.77 -3.70 11.55
CA SER A 139 -6.78 -4.64 12.00
C SER A 139 -7.02 -5.78 10.99
N PRO A 140 -7.48 -6.96 11.43
CA PRO A 140 -7.91 -8.03 10.53
C PRO A 140 -8.98 -7.57 9.52
N LYS A 141 -9.85 -6.65 9.92
CA LYS A 141 -10.86 -6.05 9.04
C LYS A 141 -10.21 -5.29 7.88
N THR A 142 -9.24 -4.44 8.17
CA THR A 142 -8.53 -3.65 7.14
C THR A 142 -7.74 -4.55 6.20
N LEU A 143 -7.10 -5.61 6.71
CA LEU A 143 -6.41 -6.55 5.85
C LEU A 143 -7.37 -7.29 4.90
N LYS A 144 -8.59 -7.63 5.35
CA LYS A 144 -9.63 -8.18 4.47
C LYS A 144 -10.04 -7.19 3.38
N HIS A 145 -10.14 -5.88 3.68
CA HIS A 145 -10.39 -4.86 2.65
C HIS A 145 -9.25 -4.78 1.62
N VAL A 146 -8.00 -4.93 2.07
CA VAL A 146 -6.84 -5.00 1.16
C VAL A 146 -6.89 -6.24 0.28
N VAL A 147 -7.26 -7.37 0.84
CA VAL A 147 -7.45 -8.62 0.07
C VAL A 147 -8.55 -8.44 -0.98
N ASP A 148 -9.68 -7.81 -0.62
CA ASP A 148 -10.75 -7.49 -1.58
C ASP A 148 -10.28 -6.56 -2.70
N MET A 149 -9.49 -5.54 -2.37
CA MET A 149 -8.84 -4.64 -3.33
C MET A 149 -7.94 -5.42 -4.29
N MET A 150 -7.08 -6.28 -3.75
CA MET A 150 -6.14 -7.07 -4.54
C MET A 150 -6.87 -8.04 -5.47
N TRP A 151 -7.85 -8.77 -4.97
CA TRP A 151 -8.71 -9.64 -5.77
C TRP A 151 -9.41 -8.88 -6.89
N PHE A 152 -10.04 -7.75 -6.55
CA PHE A 152 -10.81 -6.95 -7.50
C PHE A 152 -9.95 -6.41 -8.65
N TYR A 153 -8.69 -6.10 -8.38
CA TYR A 153 -7.73 -5.58 -9.37
C TYR A 153 -6.68 -6.61 -9.82
N GLY A 154 -6.77 -7.86 -9.38
CA GLY A 154 -5.93 -8.94 -9.86
C GLY A 154 -4.52 -9.00 -9.25
N GLY A 155 -4.33 -8.50 -8.05
CA GLY A 155 -3.10 -8.74 -7.27
C GLY A 155 -3.06 -10.15 -6.70
N ASN A 156 -1.86 -10.73 -6.53
CA ASN A 156 -1.72 -12.13 -6.11
C ASN A 156 -0.93 -12.36 -4.82
N TYR A 157 -0.05 -11.45 -4.40
CA TYR A 157 0.76 -11.65 -3.18
C TYR A 157 0.58 -10.50 -2.20
N LEU A 158 0.00 -10.79 -1.04
CA LEU A 158 -0.06 -9.86 0.09
C LEU A 158 1.14 -10.15 1.01
N GLN A 159 2.16 -9.30 0.96
CA GLN A 159 3.32 -9.41 1.84
C GLN A 159 3.00 -8.75 3.18
N LEU A 160 3.24 -9.46 4.27
CA LEU A 160 3.07 -8.95 5.63
C LEU A 160 4.44 -8.84 6.28
N HIS A 161 4.92 -7.61 6.46
CA HIS A 161 6.14 -7.30 7.20
C HIS A 161 5.84 -7.38 8.70
N LEU A 162 6.06 -8.57 9.29
CA LEU A 162 5.54 -8.94 10.60
C LEU A 162 6.43 -8.55 11.79
N THR A 163 7.70 -8.23 11.50
CA THR A 163 8.69 -7.95 12.54
C THR A 163 9.57 -6.79 12.15
N ASP A 164 9.83 -5.88 13.11
CA ASP A 164 10.78 -4.77 12.98
C ASP A 164 11.32 -4.35 14.35
N ASP A 165 12.19 -3.34 14.39
CA ASP A 165 12.77 -2.76 15.62
C ASP A 165 11.72 -2.22 16.60
N GLN A 166 10.54 -1.83 16.11
CA GLN A 166 9.49 -1.19 16.89
C GLN A 166 8.45 -2.18 17.41
N MET A 167 8.15 -3.23 16.60
CA MET A 167 7.08 -4.15 16.93
C MET A 167 7.30 -5.54 16.31
N ILE A 168 6.76 -6.56 16.96
CA ILE A 168 6.62 -7.92 16.45
C ILE A 168 5.13 -8.26 16.49
N SER A 169 4.51 -8.30 15.34
CA SER A 169 3.07 -8.59 15.17
C SER A 169 2.76 -10.08 15.06
N TRP A 170 3.78 -10.94 14.95
CA TRP A 170 3.64 -12.38 14.91
C TRP A 170 3.50 -12.96 16.32
N PRO A 171 2.35 -13.58 16.69
CA PRO A 171 2.13 -14.16 18.02
C PRO A 171 2.74 -15.56 18.11
N SER A 172 4.08 -15.63 18.11
CA SER A 172 4.82 -16.90 18.10
C SER A 172 4.48 -17.79 19.30
N GLU A 173 4.21 -19.06 19.05
CA GLU A 173 4.07 -20.10 20.07
C GLU A 173 5.44 -20.61 20.53
N ALA A 174 6.45 -20.60 19.63
CA ALA A 174 7.82 -21.00 19.95
C ALA A 174 8.52 -20.00 20.88
N TYR A 175 8.21 -18.70 20.73
CA TYR A 175 8.77 -17.60 21.51
C TYR A 175 7.69 -16.58 21.87
N PRO A 176 6.74 -16.90 22.77
CA PRO A 176 5.60 -16.03 23.10
C PRO A 176 6.01 -14.64 23.59
N GLU A 177 7.15 -14.53 24.25
CA GLU A 177 7.70 -13.28 24.76
C GLU A 177 8.12 -12.29 23.66
N LEU A 178 8.26 -12.73 22.42
CA LEU A 178 8.57 -11.85 21.28
C LEU A 178 7.36 -11.01 20.85
N TYR A 179 6.16 -11.47 21.14
CA TYR A 179 4.94 -10.81 20.66
C TYR A 179 4.74 -9.43 21.30
N SER A 180 4.30 -8.48 20.49
CA SER A 180 3.88 -7.14 20.93
C SER A 180 2.36 -7.11 21.10
N GLU A 181 1.87 -7.17 22.36
CA GLU A 181 0.44 -7.30 22.67
C GLU A 181 -0.46 -6.24 21.99
N HIS A 182 0.07 -5.02 21.82
CA HIS A 182 -0.66 -3.96 21.13
C HIS A 182 -0.82 -4.15 19.62
N ALA A 183 -0.18 -5.15 19.03
CA ALA A 183 -0.42 -5.54 17.64
C ALA A 183 -1.82 -6.13 17.42
N GLY A 184 -2.40 -6.73 18.47
CA GLY A 184 -3.79 -7.16 18.46
C GLY A 184 -4.11 -8.39 17.59
N TRP A 185 -3.10 -9.14 17.15
CA TRP A 185 -3.24 -10.31 16.30
C TRP A 185 -3.14 -11.62 17.07
N THR A 186 -3.89 -12.61 16.63
CA THR A 186 -3.83 -13.99 17.12
C THR A 186 -3.52 -14.96 15.97
N MET A 187 -3.04 -16.16 16.30
CA MET A 187 -2.82 -17.20 15.30
C MET A 187 -4.11 -17.54 14.52
N ASP A 188 -5.26 -17.56 15.20
CA ASP A 188 -6.53 -17.84 14.54
C ASP A 188 -6.94 -16.72 13.59
N ALA A 189 -6.66 -15.45 13.93
CA ALA A 189 -6.90 -14.32 13.02
C ALA A 189 -6.04 -14.43 11.74
N PHE A 190 -4.79 -14.88 11.86
CA PHE A 190 -3.95 -15.13 10.69
C PHE A 190 -4.44 -16.33 9.86
N ARG A 191 -4.89 -17.42 10.49
CA ARG A 191 -5.50 -18.57 9.80
C ARG A 191 -6.79 -18.18 9.06
N GLU A 192 -7.61 -17.35 9.69
CA GLU A 192 -8.83 -16.81 9.07
C GLU A 192 -8.50 -15.91 7.87
N LEU A 193 -7.48 -15.03 8.00
CA LEU A 193 -7.02 -14.21 6.91
C LEU A 193 -6.47 -15.04 5.74
N GLU A 194 -5.71 -16.08 6.01
CA GLU A 194 -5.20 -17.01 4.98
C GLU A 194 -6.35 -17.64 4.20
N ALA A 195 -7.36 -18.19 4.88
CA ALA A 195 -8.53 -18.78 4.22
C ALA A 195 -9.31 -17.74 3.39
N TYR A 196 -9.50 -16.53 3.92
CA TYR A 196 -10.18 -15.43 3.24
C TYR A 196 -9.43 -15.00 1.97
N SER A 197 -8.12 -14.92 2.06
CA SER A 197 -7.23 -14.53 0.95
C SER A 197 -7.24 -15.58 -0.15
N GLN A 198 -7.13 -16.87 0.20
CA GLN A 198 -7.14 -17.97 -0.76
C GLN A 198 -8.45 -18.02 -1.57
N ALA A 199 -9.59 -17.76 -0.94
CA ALA A 199 -10.88 -17.69 -1.64
C ALA A 199 -10.94 -16.55 -2.68
N ARG A 200 -10.02 -15.59 -2.60
CA ARG A 200 -9.90 -14.40 -3.47
C ARG A 200 -8.68 -14.43 -4.39
N GLY A 201 -7.97 -15.56 -4.46
CA GLY A 201 -6.78 -15.71 -5.30
C GLY A 201 -5.59 -14.88 -4.83
N VAL A 202 -5.59 -14.44 -3.56
CA VAL A 202 -4.49 -13.72 -2.93
C VAL A 202 -3.76 -14.64 -1.97
N THR A 203 -2.45 -14.73 -2.12
CA THR A 203 -1.57 -15.56 -1.28
C THR A 203 -0.78 -14.67 -0.34
N ILE A 204 -0.80 -14.98 0.95
CA ILE A 204 -0.02 -14.23 1.94
C ILE A 204 1.43 -14.65 1.88
N VAL A 205 2.34 -13.68 1.79
CA VAL A 205 3.79 -13.88 1.90
C VAL A 205 4.24 -13.32 3.25
N PRO A 206 4.59 -14.16 4.23
CA PRO A 206 5.11 -13.68 5.49
C PRO A 206 6.53 -13.15 5.34
N GLU A 207 6.83 -12.07 6.07
CA GLU A 207 8.17 -11.52 6.17
C GLU A 207 8.63 -11.49 7.63
N LEU A 208 9.76 -12.14 7.87
CA LEU A 208 10.54 -12.06 9.11
C LEU A 208 11.80 -11.27 8.81
N GLU A 209 11.88 -10.04 9.29
CA GLU A 209 13.01 -9.16 9.02
C GLU A 209 14.23 -9.52 9.86
N VAL A 210 15.26 -10.04 9.20
CA VAL A 210 16.55 -10.44 9.79
C VAL A 210 17.69 -10.37 8.75
N PRO A 211 18.96 -10.10 9.16
CA PRO A 211 19.43 -9.80 10.50
C PRO A 211 19.35 -8.31 10.85
N GLY A 212 18.99 -7.44 9.86
CA GLY A 212 18.63 -6.05 10.10
C GLY A 212 17.33 -5.93 10.89
N HIS A 213 16.93 -4.73 11.27
CA HIS A 213 15.62 -4.43 11.89
C HIS A 213 15.16 -5.44 12.97
N SER A 214 16.11 -6.02 13.71
CA SER A 214 15.89 -7.16 14.60
C SER A 214 16.09 -6.83 16.09
N THR A 215 16.06 -5.53 16.44
CA THR A 215 16.35 -5.08 17.81
C THR A 215 15.42 -5.71 18.84
N LEU A 216 14.13 -5.87 18.55
CA LEU A 216 13.19 -6.50 19.49
C LEU A 216 13.42 -7.99 19.66
N LEU A 217 13.78 -8.75 18.60
CA LEU A 217 14.18 -10.15 18.72
C LEU A 217 15.33 -10.29 19.73
N ARG A 218 16.39 -9.50 19.53
CA ARG A 218 17.59 -9.53 20.36
C ARG A 218 17.35 -9.02 21.77
N ARG A 219 16.55 -7.97 21.95
CA ARG A 219 16.25 -7.39 23.27
C ARG A 219 15.37 -8.31 24.10
N ARG A 220 14.38 -8.97 23.50
CA ARG A 220 13.42 -9.83 24.22
C ARG A 220 13.96 -11.24 24.47
N ARG A 221 14.81 -11.74 23.57
CA ARG A 221 15.45 -13.06 23.69
C ARG A 221 16.94 -13.00 23.36
N PRO A 222 17.74 -12.26 24.16
CA PRO A 222 19.18 -12.18 23.96
C PRO A 222 19.90 -13.52 24.13
N ASP A 223 19.30 -14.42 24.90
CA ASP A 223 19.79 -15.79 25.07
C ASP A 223 19.70 -16.62 23.79
N VAL A 224 18.81 -16.30 22.86
CA VAL A 224 18.66 -16.97 21.55
C VAL A 224 19.32 -16.16 20.46
N PHE A 225 18.91 -14.88 20.29
CA PHE A 225 19.28 -14.03 19.15
C PHE A 225 20.52 -13.18 19.39
N GLY A 226 21.08 -13.21 20.62
CA GLY A 226 22.25 -12.42 21.00
C GLY A 226 21.93 -10.93 21.22
N GLU A 227 22.98 -10.15 21.47
CA GLU A 227 22.87 -8.71 21.74
C GLU A 227 23.23 -7.85 20.52
N THR A 228 23.92 -8.42 19.52
CA THR A 228 24.38 -7.71 18.32
C THR A 228 23.80 -8.30 17.05
N THR A 229 23.74 -7.49 16.01
CA THR A 229 23.32 -7.94 14.66
C THR A 229 24.28 -8.98 14.08
N GLU A 230 25.59 -8.82 14.35
CA GLU A 230 26.62 -9.77 13.94
C GLU A 230 26.40 -11.15 14.60
N TYR A 231 26.11 -11.18 15.91
CA TYR A 231 25.81 -12.45 16.58
C TYR A 231 24.59 -13.13 15.95
N LEU A 232 23.52 -12.38 15.68
CA LEU A 232 22.33 -12.94 15.05
C LEU A 232 22.66 -13.53 13.67
N ALA A 233 23.48 -12.84 12.90
CA ALA A 233 23.86 -13.29 11.56
C ALA A 233 24.80 -14.51 11.55
N THR A 234 25.69 -14.63 12.55
CA THR A 234 26.79 -15.62 12.52
C THR A 234 26.61 -16.78 13.48
N SER A 235 25.79 -16.64 14.54
CA SER A 235 25.63 -17.67 15.56
C SER A 235 24.70 -18.81 15.10
N PRO A 236 25.16 -20.09 15.18
CA PRO A 236 24.29 -21.24 14.88
C PRO A 236 23.06 -21.35 15.79
N ARG A 237 23.14 -20.81 17.02
CA ARG A 237 22.02 -20.78 17.96
C ARG A 237 20.96 -19.79 17.49
N ALA A 238 21.35 -18.58 17.11
CA ALA A 238 20.45 -17.57 16.59
C ALA A 238 19.79 -18.03 15.30
N GLN A 239 20.55 -18.66 14.41
CA GLN A 239 20.01 -19.24 13.18
C GLN A 239 18.89 -20.24 13.47
N LYS A 240 19.06 -21.17 14.42
CA LYS A 240 17.99 -22.12 14.81
C LYS A 240 16.75 -21.41 15.36
N GLY A 241 16.91 -20.29 16.05
CA GLY A 241 15.80 -19.47 16.51
C GLY A 241 15.02 -18.85 15.36
N VAL A 242 15.74 -18.33 14.36
CA VAL A 242 15.13 -17.79 13.13
C VAL A 242 14.44 -18.89 12.31
N GLU A 243 15.07 -20.04 12.14
CA GLU A 243 14.51 -21.20 11.45
C GLU A 243 13.21 -21.69 12.11
N ALA A 244 13.13 -21.66 13.44
CA ALA A 244 11.91 -22.03 14.17
C ALA A 244 10.77 -21.05 13.88
N LEU A 245 11.04 -19.73 13.87
CA LEU A 245 10.05 -18.70 13.52
C LEU A 245 9.57 -18.84 12.06
N ILE A 246 10.48 -19.06 11.12
CA ILE A 246 10.15 -19.30 9.71
C ILE A 246 9.25 -20.54 9.57
N THR A 247 9.61 -21.64 10.22
CA THR A 247 8.83 -22.89 10.18
C THR A 247 7.42 -22.68 10.74
N GLU A 248 7.31 -21.95 11.83
CA GLU A 248 6.02 -21.62 12.45
C GLU A 248 5.16 -20.75 11.51
N MET A 249 5.70 -19.68 10.93
CA MET A 249 4.97 -18.82 9.97
C MET A 249 4.46 -19.64 8.76
N LEU A 250 5.31 -20.48 8.18
CA LEU A 250 4.94 -21.34 7.04
C LEU A 250 3.98 -22.47 7.42
N SER A 251 3.84 -22.81 8.69
CA SER A 251 2.82 -23.75 9.17
C SER A 251 1.40 -23.14 9.14
N VAL A 252 1.30 -21.81 9.24
CA VAL A 252 0.06 -21.03 9.14
C VAL A 252 -0.21 -20.66 7.68
N PHE A 253 0.73 -20.01 7.03
CA PHE A 253 0.62 -19.58 5.63
C PHE A 253 1.04 -20.71 4.68
N LYS A 254 0.16 -21.70 4.53
CA LYS A 254 0.48 -22.97 3.83
C LYS A 254 0.52 -22.82 2.32
N ALA A 255 -0.25 -21.91 1.76
CA ALA A 255 -0.38 -21.74 0.32
C ALA A 255 0.76 -20.95 -0.32
N THR A 256 1.52 -20.18 0.48
CA THR A 256 2.59 -19.36 -0.08
C THR A 256 3.72 -20.18 -0.69
N PRO A 257 4.18 -19.85 -1.91
CA PRO A 257 5.42 -20.39 -2.46
C PRO A 257 6.67 -19.66 -1.94
N PHE A 258 6.51 -18.61 -1.13
CA PHE A 258 7.58 -17.70 -0.73
C PHE A 258 7.72 -17.55 0.79
N MET A 259 8.94 -17.27 1.23
CA MET A 259 9.26 -16.74 2.55
C MET A 259 10.18 -15.54 2.40
N HIS A 260 9.75 -14.37 2.85
CA HIS A 260 10.59 -13.18 2.84
C HIS A 260 11.36 -13.09 4.15
N ILE A 261 12.69 -12.87 4.08
CA ILE A 261 13.57 -12.80 5.24
C ILE A 261 14.20 -11.41 5.45
N GLY A 262 13.71 -10.39 4.75
CA GLY A 262 14.24 -9.03 4.81
C GLY A 262 15.64 -8.91 4.21
N ALA A 263 16.65 -8.77 5.05
CA ALA A 263 18.09 -8.73 4.76
C ALA A 263 18.61 -7.41 4.17
N ASP A 264 17.84 -6.32 4.25
CA ASP A 264 18.29 -4.97 3.94
C ASP A 264 18.80 -4.22 5.19
N GLU A 265 19.43 -3.07 4.97
CA GLU A 265 19.91 -2.11 5.97
C GLU A 265 20.72 -2.72 7.13
N VAL A 266 21.44 -3.81 6.86
CA VAL A 266 22.20 -4.55 7.87
C VAL A 266 23.47 -3.78 8.26
N HIS A 267 23.53 -3.37 9.52
CA HIS A 267 24.69 -2.67 10.09
C HIS A 267 25.51 -3.56 11.00
N GLY A 268 26.85 -3.40 10.96
CA GLY A 268 27.78 -4.09 11.85
C GLY A 268 28.03 -5.57 11.50
N VAL A 269 27.66 -5.99 10.30
CA VAL A 269 27.90 -7.33 9.74
C VAL A 269 28.64 -7.19 8.42
N SER A 270 29.63 -8.03 8.18
CA SER A 270 30.34 -8.02 6.90
C SER A 270 29.41 -8.47 5.76
N GLN A 271 29.65 -7.99 4.54
CA GLN A 271 28.86 -8.44 3.39
C GLN A 271 28.99 -9.95 3.14
N GLU A 272 30.12 -10.52 3.48
CA GLU A 272 30.36 -11.97 3.39
C GLU A 272 29.45 -12.72 4.36
N ASP A 273 29.43 -12.34 5.63
CA ASP A 273 28.57 -12.96 6.64
C ASP A 273 27.07 -12.77 6.33
N GLN A 274 26.69 -11.61 5.73
CA GLN A 274 25.30 -11.38 5.29
C GLN A 274 24.89 -12.36 4.19
N ARG A 275 25.75 -12.58 3.19
CA ARG A 275 25.49 -13.56 2.12
C ARG A 275 25.44 -14.98 2.66
N ASP A 276 26.34 -15.33 3.54
CA ASP A 276 26.34 -16.65 4.19
C ASP A 276 25.08 -16.85 5.03
N PHE A 277 24.63 -15.81 5.73
CA PHE A 277 23.37 -15.84 6.48
C PHE A 277 22.16 -16.08 5.55
N ILE A 278 22.06 -15.31 4.46
CA ILE A 278 20.99 -15.49 3.45
C ILE A 278 21.03 -16.92 2.89
N ASN A 279 22.21 -17.41 2.51
CA ASN A 279 22.33 -18.75 1.93
C ASN A 279 21.94 -19.85 2.92
N ARG A 280 22.33 -19.74 4.19
CA ARG A 280 21.93 -20.72 5.22
C ARG A 280 20.40 -20.74 5.43
N LEU A 281 19.77 -19.57 5.52
CA LEU A 281 18.31 -19.49 5.63
C LEU A 281 17.62 -19.96 4.35
N ASN A 282 18.18 -19.69 3.18
CA ASN A 282 17.67 -20.20 1.92
C ASN A 282 17.62 -21.73 1.90
N GLU A 283 18.66 -22.42 2.37
CA GLU A 283 18.63 -23.89 2.46
C GLU A 283 17.53 -24.39 3.41
N HIS A 284 17.27 -23.70 4.52
CA HIS A 284 16.17 -24.03 5.41
C HIS A 284 14.80 -23.82 4.73
N VAL A 285 14.58 -22.64 4.11
CA VAL A 285 13.34 -22.30 3.40
C VAL A 285 13.06 -23.29 2.26
N LYS A 286 14.09 -23.68 1.50
CA LYS A 286 14.02 -24.71 0.45
C LYS A 286 13.64 -26.07 1.01
N SER A 287 14.17 -26.43 2.19
CA SER A 287 13.81 -27.70 2.85
C SER A 287 12.32 -27.77 3.20
N LEU A 288 11.67 -26.62 3.37
CA LEU A 288 10.22 -26.48 3.57
C LEU A 288 9.43 -26.33 2.24
N GLY A 289 10.10 -26.48 1.09
CA GLY A 289 9.49 -26.41 -0.24
C GLY A 289 9.10 -24.99 -0.67
N ARG A 290 9.82 -23.96 -0.20
CA ARG A 290 9.54 -22.56 -0.51
C ARG A 290 10.76 -21.87 -1.15
N THR A 291 10.52 -20.74 -1.79
CA THR A 291 11.54 -19.87 -2.34
C THR A 291 11.79 -18.71 -1.38
N THR A 292 13.05 -18.41 -1.10
CA THR A 292 13.45 -17.26 -0.30
C THR A 292 13.32 -15.98 -1.10
N VAL A 293 12.76 -14.95 -0.46
CA VAL A 293 12.72 -13.58 -0.98
C VAL A 293 13.53 -12.66 -0.07
N VAL A 294 14.30 -11.74 -0.65
CA VAL A 294 15.08 -10.74 0.08
C VAL A 294 14.94 -9.37 -0.56
N TRP A 295 15.08 -8.32 0.24
CA TRP A 295 15.32 -6.98 -0.29
C TRP A 295 16.69 -6.87 -0.92
N GLU A 296 16.90 -5.90 -1.82
CA GLU A 296 18.27 -5.55 -2.22
C GLU A 296 19.09 -5.22 -0.97
N GLY A 297 20.25 -5.83 -0.86
CA GLY A 297 21.06 -5.74 0.36
C GLY A 297 22.55 -5.92 0.06
N PRO A 298 23.19 -6.97 0.54
CA PRO A 298 24.61 -7.18 0.32
C PRO A 298 24.91 -7.34 -1.17
N GLY A 299 26.07 -6.84 -1.61
CA GLY A 299 26.53 -7.09 -2.98
C GLY A 299 26.56 -8.59 -3.29
N MET A 300 26.39 -8.95 -4.56
CA MET A 300 26.21 -10.34 -5.05
C MET A 300 27.26 -11.34 -4.60
N GLY A 301 28.46 -10.88 -4.22
CA GLY A 301 29.60 -11.77 -3.94
C GLY A 301 30.21 -12.37 -5.19
N LYS A 302 31.18 -13.27 -4.99
CA LYS A 302 31.86 -14.03 -6.06
C LYS A 302 32.19 -15.42 -5.56
N GLY A 303 32.23 -16.38 -6.50
CA GLY A 303 32.58 -17.78 -6.15
C GLY A 303 31.63 -18.37 -5.14
N ASP A 304 32.15 -19.07 -4.16
CA ASP A 304 31.37 -19.79 -3.13
C ASP A 304 30.62 -18.86 -2.16
N ASN A 305 30.98 -17.58 -2.11
CA ASN A 305 30.29 -16.57 -1.31
C ASN A 305 29.36 -15.68 -2.17
N LYS A 306 28.68 -16.26 -3.15
CA LYS A 306 27.61 -15.62 -3.92
C LYS A 306 26.26 -15.93 -3.25
N VAL A 307 25.32 -14.99 -3.26
CA VAL A 307 23.92 -15.32 -2.91
C VAL A 307 23.40 -16.35 -3.91
N SER A 308 22.69 -17.36 -3.42
CA SER A 308 22.15 -18.45 -4.28
C SER A 308 21.24 -17.89 -5.37
N GLU A 309 21.35 -18.43 -6.60
CA GLU A 309 20.61 -17.91 -7.77
C GLU A 309 19.10 -18.17 -7.72
N ASP A 310 18.66 -19.06 -6.84
CA ASP A 310 17.25 -19.35 -6.61
C ASP A 310 16.57 -18.39 -5.62
N VAL A 311 17.31 -17.46 -5.02
CA VAL A 311 16.76 -16.38 -4.19
C VAL A 311 16.11 -15.32 -5.08
N LEU A 312 14.88 -14.94 -4.78
CA LEU A 312 14.17 -13.86 -5.43
C LEU A 312 14.52 -12.52 -4.77
N HIS A 313 14.96 -11.55 -5.56
CA HIS A 313 15.33 -10.23 -5.05
C HIS A 313 14.23 -9.20 -5.26
N MET A 314 13.97 -8.37 -4.24
CA MET A 314 13.16 -7.15 -4.35
C MET A 314 14.07 -5.94 -4.48
N ALA A 315 14.08 -5.31 -5.64
CA ALA A 315 14.82 -4.08 -5.89
C ALA A 315 14.00 -2.88 -5.43
N TRP A 316 14.53 -2.08 -4.51
CA TRP A 316 13.78 -0.98 -3.90
C TRP A 316 14.45 0.39 -4.01
N GLU A 317 15.71 0.53 -3.73
CA GLU A 317 16.43 1.82 -3.73
C GLU A 317 17.43 1.93 -4.89
N GLY A 318 18.03 0.82 -5.30
CA GLY A 318 19.09 0.78 -6.31
C GLY A 318 20.43 1.31 -5.81
N ARG A 319 20.56 1.62 -4.53
CA ARG A 319 21.78 2.11 -3.88
C ARG A 319 22.73 0.99 -3.52
N TYR A 320 22.19 -0.08 -2.94
CA TYR A 320 22.97 -1.23 -2.51
C TYR A 320 23.33 -2.11 -3.70
N LEU A 321 22.36 -2.36 -4.57
CA LEU A 321 22.56 -3.17 -5.76
C LEU A 321 21.55 -2.77 -6.86
N ALA A 322 22.04 -2.30 -7.98
CA ALA A 322 21.18 -1.93 -9.09
C ALA A 322 20.37 -3.12 -9.62
N MET A 323 19.09 -2.90 -9.94
CA MET A 323 18.22 -3.93 -10.51
C MET A 323 18.83 -4.55 -11.78
N THR A 324 19.47 -3.74 -12.63
CA THR A 324 20.21 -4.23 -13.81
C THR A 324 21.32 -5.21 -13.43
N ALA A 325 22.09 -4.91 -12.39
CA ALA A 325 23.17 -5.80 -11.95
C ALA A 325 22.62 -7.13 -11.38
N MET A 326 21.46 -7.13 -10.72
CA MET A 326 20.81 -8.37 -10.28
C MET A 326 20.41 -9.23 -11.48
N VAL A 327 19.77 -8.63 -12.49
CA VAL A 327 19.32 -9.33 -13.70
C VAL A 327 20.51 -9.85 -14.50
N GLU A 328 21.56 -9.05 -14.68
CA GLU A 328 22.80 -9.46 -15.36
C GLU A 328 23.51 -10.62 -14.64
N ALA A 329 23.36 -10.70 -13.32
CA ALA A 329 23.90 -11.80 -12.54
C ALA A 329 23.00 -13.06 -12.54
N GLY A 330 21.85 -13.03 -13.24
CA GLY A 330 20.97 -14.17 -13.45
C GLY A 330 19.83 -14.31 -12.46
N TYR A 331 19.61 -13.33 -11.56
CA TYR A 331 18.52 -13.40 -10.58
C TYR A 331 17.18 -12.98 -11.18
N LYS A 332 16.11 -13.56 -10.64
CA LYS A 332 14.76 -13.01 -10.79
C LYS A 332 14.57 -11.84 -9.84
N VAL A 333 13.87 -10.81 -10.31
CA VAL A 333 13.72 -9.55 -9.56
C VAL A 333 12.27 -9.10 -9.56
N VAL A 334 11.81 -8.64 -8.40
CA VAL A 334 10.56 -7.89 -8.23
C VAL A 334 10.92 -6.41 -8.16
N ASN A 335 10.24 -5.58 -8.95
CA ASN A 335 10.41 -4.14 -8.91
C ASN A 335 9.57 -3.54 -7.77
N ALA A 336 10.24 -3.15 -6.70
CA ALA A 336 9.64 -2.45 -5.57
C ALA A 336 10.22 -1.03 -5.43
N ALA A 337 10.58 -0.39 -6.54
CA ALA A 337 11.26 0.90 -6.52
C ALA A 337 10.49 1.97 -5.74
N TRP A 338 11.21 2.79 -5.01
CA TRP A 338 10.67 3.96 -4.33
C TRP A 338 9.77 4.80 -5.24
N ASP A 339 10.27 5.17 -6.42
CA ASP A 339 9.51 5.83 -7.46
C ASP A 339 9.23 4.79 -8.57
N PRO A 340 7.97 4.36 -8.78
CA PRO A 340 6.73 4.97 -8.26
C PRO A 340 5.96 4.15 -7.20
N PHE A 341 6.52 3.08 -6.62
CA PHE A 341 5.71 2.07 -5.92
C PHE A 341 5.62 2.22 -4.40
N TYR A 342 6.60 2.89 -3.75
CA TYR A 342 6.54 3.10 -2.30
C TYR A 342 5.44 4.09 -1.93
N ILE A 343 4.69 3.76 -0.88
CA ILE A 343 3.74 4.66 -0.26
C ILE A 343 4.06 4.73 1.23
N VAL A 344 4.45 5.91 1.70
CA VAL A 344 4.81 6.17 3.09
C VAL A 344 3.94 7.30 3.59
N ASP A 345 3.04 7.02 4.52
CA ASP A 345 1.97 7.92 4.98
C ASP A 345 2.45 9.26 5.52
N HIS A 346 3.59 9.28 6.19
CA HIS A 346 4.13 10.49 6.83
C HIS A 346 5.10 11.29 5.97
N TYR A 347 5.41 10.81 4.77
CA TYR A 347 6.14 11.61 3.79
C TYR A 347 5.14 12.21 2.80
N PRO A 348 5.04 13.55 2.74
CA PRO A 348 4.09 14.16 1.83
C PRO A 348 4.54 14.07 0.39
N ARG A 349 3.60 14.16 -0.50
CA ARG A 349 3.58 14.26 -1.97
C ARG A 349 4.93 14.49 -2.69
N THR A 350 5.93 13.79 -2.28
CA THR A 350 7.17 13.60 -3.00
C THR A 350 7.29 12.12 -3.28
N ASN A 351 8.31 11.70 -3.93
CA ASN A 351 8.57 10.36 -4.46
C ASN A 351 8.05 9.15 -3.65
N PHE A 352 7.45 9.33 -2.47
CA PHE A 352 6.97 8.26 -1.59
C PHE A 352 5.45 8.21 -1.37
N THR A 353 4.74 9.34 -1.40
CA THR A 353 3.28 9.32 -1.16
C THR A 353 2.49 10.04 -2.22
N GLY A 354 3.16 10.82 -3.03
CA GLY A 354 2.54 11.72 -3.95
C GLY A 354 2.83 11.45 -5.40
N VAL A 355 3.31 10.25 -5.74
CA VAL A 355 3.46 9.91 -7.15
C VAL A 355 2.09 10.04 -7.81
N PRO A 356 1.95 10.91 -8.82
CA PRO A 356 0.70 11.07 -9.54
C PRO A 356 0.22 9.76 -10.13
N LEU A 357 -1.10 9.56 -10.16
CA LEU A 357 -1.68 8.30 -10.61
C LEU A 357 -1.34 7.99 -12.07
N ASP A 358 -1.25 9.01 -12.92
CA ASP A 358 -0.83 8.90 -14.32
C ASP A 358 0.62 8.39 -14.44
N GLN A 359 1.52 8.83 -13.56
CA GLN A 359 2.89 8.36 -13.55
C GLN A 359 2.98 6.86 -13.18
N ILE A 360 2.16 6.40 -12.24
CA ILE A 360 2.08 4.97 -11.89
C ILE A 360 1.50 4.18 -13.06
N TYR A 361 0.42 4.67 -13.67
CA TYR A 361 -0.22 4.02 -14.82
C TYR A 361 0.73 3.88 -16.02
N HIS A 362 1.61 4.85 -16.24
CA HIS A 362 2.61 4.82 -17.30
C HIS A 362 3.96 4.25 -16.88
N ALA A 363 4.09 3.79 -15.64
CA ALA A 363 5.33 3.18 -15.19
C ALA A 363 5.66 1.92 -15.98
N ASP A 364 6.90 1.84 -16.44
CA ASP A 364 7.44 0.61 -17.01
C ASP A 364 7.90 -0.30 -15.87
N LEU A 365 7.16 -1.36 -15.62
CA LEU A 365 7.44 -2.31 -14.53
C LEU A 365 8.81 -2.99 -14.66
N ARG A 366 9.39 -3.00 -15.86
CA ARG A 366 10.71 -3.58 -16.17
C ARG A 366 11.85 -2.60 -15.97
N ARG A 367 11.56 -1.38 -15.53
CA ARG A 367 12.56 -0.31 -15.35
C ARG A 367 12.51 0.22 -13.95
N MET A 368 13.67 0.51 -13.41
CA MET A 368 13.81 1.15 -12.12
C MET A 368 14.59 2.45 -12.29
N LYS A 369 14.08 3.53 -11.72
CA LYS A 369 14.87 4.74 -11.53
C LYS A 369 15.82 4.52 -10.35
N ASN A 370 17.06 4.95 -10.50
CA ASN A 370 17.93 5.04 -9.34
C ASN A 370 17.48 6.23 -8.49
N VAL A 371 17.11 5.97 -7.26
CA VAL A 371 16.48 6.97 -6.39
C VAL A 371 17.47 7.68 -5.44
N ASP A 372 18.71 7.20 -5.33
CA ASP A 372 19.73 7.92 -4.56
C ASP A 372 20.21 9.17 -5.30
N PRO A 373 19.88 10.39 -4.81
CA PRO A 373 20.25 11.64 -5.48
C PRO A 373 21.77 11.87 -5.55
N ARG A 374 22.55 11.14 -4.76
CA ARG A 374 24.03 11.22 -4.76
C ARG A 374 24.66 10.47 -5.91
N LEU A 375 23.91 9.58 -6.57
CA LEU A 375 24.43 8.79 -7.68
C LEU A 375 24.27 9.54 -9.02
N PRO A 376 25.27 9.50 -9.93
CA PRO A 376 25.19 10.15 -11.23
C PRO A 376 24.02 9.69 -12.12
N SER A 377 23.48 8.52 -11.82
CA SER A 377 22.35 7.91 -12.53
C SER A 377 20.97 8.24 -11.97
N PHE A 378 20.88 9.09 -10.94
CA PHE A 378 19.66 9.39 -10.20
C PHE A 378 18.41 9.65 -11.07
N HIS A 379 18.48 10.32 -12.16
CA HIS A 379 17.33 10.58 -13.04
C HIS A 379 17.29 9.70 -14.28
N ARG A 380 18.14 8.68 -14.36
CA ARG A 380 18.20 7.79 -15.52
C ARG A 380 17.54 6.45 -15.17
N PRO A 381 16.48 6.06 -15.89
CA PRO A 381 15.94 4.71 -15.76
C PRO A 381 17.04 3.69 -16.09
N GLN A 382 17.16 2.67 -15.27
CA GLN A 382 18.00 1.53 -15.58
C GLN A 382 17.30 0.73 -16.69
N MET A 383 17.96 0.61 -17.81
CA MET A 383 17.46 -0.13 -18.98
C MET A 383 17.95 -1.56 -18.90
N LEU A 384 17.01 -2.49 -19.00
CA LEU A 384 17.29 -3.92 -19.05
C LEU A 384 17.18 -4.42 -20.49
N GLU A 385 18.16 -5.21 -20.94
CA GLU A 385 18.07 -5.97 -22.19
C GLU A 385 17.21 -7.22 -21.99
N ASP A 386 17.41 -7.96 -20.88
CA ASP A 386 16.55 -9.06 -20.49
C ASP A 386 15.44 -8.56 -19.55
N THR A 387 14.22 -8.51 -20.08
CA THR A 387 13.05 -8.09 -19.30
C THR A 387 12.29 -9.25 -18.66
N LYS A 388 12.63 -10.51 -18.98
CA LYS A 388 11.94 -11.70 -18.45
C LYS A 388 12.34 -12.02 -17.01
N SER A 389 13.50 -11.55 -16.58
CA SER A 389 13.97 -11.71 -15.21
C SER A 389 13.24 -10.79 -14.23
N VAL A 390 12.56 -9.73 -14.71
CA VAL A 390 11.66 -8.93 -13.87
C VAL A 390 10.30 -9.60 -13.86
N VAL A 391 9.97 -10.23 -12.72
CA VAL A 391 8.77 -11.05 -12.59
C VAL A 391 7.50 -10.26 -12.21
N GLY A 392 7.66 -8.99 -11.83
CA GLY A 392 6.53 -8.13 -11.50
C GLY A 392 6.91 -6.96 -10.60
N PHE A 393 5.93 -6.50 -9.83
CA PHE A 393 6.09 -5.36 -8.93
C PHE A 393 5.60 -5.68 -7.51
N ALA A 394 6.10 -4.91 -6.56
CA ALA A 394 5.54 -4.79 -5.23
C ALA A 394 5.27 -3.33 -4.90
N MET A 395 4.13 -3.05 -4.27
CA MET A 395 3.74 -1.73 -3.79
C MET A 395 3.73 -1.73 -2.26
N PRO A 396 4.82 -1.30 -1.61
CA PRO A 396 4.89 -1.28 -0.17
C PRO A 396 4.14 -0.11 0.44
N TRP A 397 3.39 -0.40 1.51
CA TRP A 397 2.81 0.54 2.45
C TRP A 397 3.63 0.53 3.74
N TRP A 398 4.54 1.51 3.88
CA TRP A 398 5.45 1.61 5.00
C TRP A 398 4.99 2.60 6.06
N GLU A 399 5.13 2.21 7.32
CA GLU A 399 4.93 3.06 8.50
C GLU A 399 3.57 3.78 8.54
N GLY A 400 2.66 3.38 7.68
CA GLY A 400 1.42 4.07 7.43
C GLY A 400 0.34 3.76 8.46
N ARG A 401 -0.51 4.76 8.71
CA ARG A 401 -1.66 4.63 9.60
C ARG A 401 -2.82 3.94 8.90
N GLU A 402 -3.50 3.07 9.63
CA GLU A 402 -4.55 2.23 9.09
C GLU A 402 -5.62 3.01 8.29
N PHE A 403 -6.06 4.16 8.80
CA PHE A 403 -7.12 4.93 8.15
C PHE A 403 -6.71 5.60 6.82
N ASN A 404 -5.42 5.80 6.57
CA ASN A 404 -4.90 6.36 5.31
C ASN A 404 -4.57 5.29 4.26
N LEU A 405 -4.54 4.02 4.64
CA LEU A 405 -4.13 2.95 3.74
C LEU A 405 -4.99 2.91 2.48
N LEU A 406 -6.29 2.71 2.61
CA LEU A 406 -7.18 2.58 1.46
C LEU A 406 -7.27 3.87 0.62
N PRO A 407 -7.44 5.07 1.21
CA PRO A 407 -7.45 6.32 0.47
C PRO A 407 -6.20 6.56 -0.39
N LEU A 408 -5.04 6.18 0.11
CA LEU A 408 -3.78 6.38 -0.60
C LEU A 408 -3.45 5.26 -1.58
N CYS A 409 -3.87 4.03 -1.29
CA CYS A 409 -3.36 2.85 -1.98
C CYS A 409 -4.29 2.31 -3.07
N VAL A 410 -5.61 2.36 -2.89
CA VAL A 410 -6.57 1.66 -3.80
C VAL A 410 -6.36 2.04 -5.26
N LYS A 411 -6.41 3.33 -5.59
CA LYS A 411 -6.25 3.80 -6.98
C LYS A 411 -4.85 3.55 -7.53
N ARG A 412 -3.83 3.65 -6.69
CA ARG A 412 -2.43 3.41 -7.08
C ARG A 412 -2.17 1.95 -7.37
N PHE A 413 -2.65 1.06 -6.50
CA PHE A 413 -2.56 -0.37 -6.72
C PHE A 413 -3.33 -0.80 -7.97
N ALA A 414 -4.55 -0.29 -8.16
CA ALA A 414 -5.35 -0.53 -9.35
C ALA A 414 -4.60 -0.16 -10.65
N ALA A 415 -3.92 0.99 -10.67
CA ALA A 415 -3.14 1.43 -11.82
C ALA A 415 -1.96 0.50 -12.13
N ALA A 416 -1.14 0.18 -11.12
CA ALA A 416 -0.01 -0.71 -11.28
C ALA A 416 -0.44 -2.14 -11.67
N SER A 417 -1.46 -2.67 -11.02
CA SER A 417 -1.98 -4.02 -11.30
C SER A 417 -2.59 -4.14 -12.69
N THR A 418 -3.34 -3.11 -13.16
CA THR A 418 -3.86 -3.08 -14.54
C THR A 418 -2.73 -3.21 -15.56
N ARG A 419 -1.59 -2.51 -15.34
CA ARG A 419 -0.43 -2.60 -16.21
C ARG A 419 0.31 -3.93 -16.10
N ALA A 420 0.27 -4.57 -14.95
CA ALA A 420 0.87 -5.89 -14.76
C ALA A 420 0.05 -7.03 -15.38
N TRP A 421 -1.26 -6.82 -15.54
CA TRP A 421 -2.15 -7.74 -16.26
C TRP A 421 -2.02 -7.64 -17.77
N ASP A 422 -1.97 -6.43 -18.31
CA ASP A 422 -1.90 -6.14 -19.75
C ASP A 422 -0.85 -5.05 -19.96
N TYR A 423 0.41 -5.49 -20.03
CA TYR A 423 1.56 -4.58 -20.10
C TYR A 423 1.57 -3.76 -21.38
N ASP A 424 1.18 -4.36 -22.49
CA ASP A 424 1.12 -3.72 -23.80
C ASP A 424 -0.25 -3.06 -24.08
N SER A 425 -1.09 -2.92 -23.07
CA SER A 425 -2.41 -2.30 -23.18
C SER A 425 -2.37 -0.95 -23.88
N LYS A 426 -3.31 -0.76 -24.81
CA LYS A 426 -3.52 0.50 -25.53
C LYS A 426 -4.59 1.37 -24.89
N LEU A 427 -5.10 0.97 -23.72
CA LEU A 427 -6.06 1.77 -22.97
C LEU A 427 -5.41 3.11 -22.59
N SER A 428 -6.04 4.22 -22.96
CA SER A 428 -5.57 5.54 -22.58
C SER A 428 -5.73 5.76 -21.07
N TYR A 429 -4.94 6.65 -20.48
CA TYR A 429 -5.10 7.00 -19.07
C TYR A 429 -6.49 7.62 -18.79
N GLU A 430 -7.03 8.39 -19.72
CA GLU A 430 -8.36 8.98 -19.63
C GLU A 430 -9.44 7.89 -19.60
N ASP A 431 -9.39 6.91 -20.51
CA ASP A 431 -10.34 5.79 -20.51
C ASP A 431 -10.19 4.90 -19.28
N TYR A 432 -8.95 4.70 -18.81
CA TYR A 432 -8.65 4.00 -17.57
C TYR A 432 -9.35 4.67 -16.38
N THR A 433 -9.14 5.98 -16.20
CA THR A 433 -9.72 6.72 -15.07
C THR A 433 -11.25 6.75 -15.13
N ALA A 434 -11.83 6.96 -16.32
CA ALA A 434 -13.28 6.91 -16.52
C ALA A 434 -13.89 5.53 -16.22
N ARG A 435 -13.11 4.45 -16.43
CA ARG A 435 -13.50 3.09 -16.04
C ARG A 435 -13.46 2.93 -14.52
N GLU A 436 -12.37 3.37 -13.87
CA GLU A 436 -12.17 3.22 -12.44
C GLU A 436 -13.19 4.01 -11.60
N GLU A 437 -13.60 5.18 -12.04
CA GLU A 437 -14.70 5.96 -11.43
C GLU A 437 -16.02 5.17 -11.32
N LYS A 438 -16.27 4.24 -12.26
CA LYS A 438 -17.45 3.37 -12.24
C LYS A 438 -17.23 2.09 -11.43
N LEU A 439 -16.01 1.63 -11.32
CA LEU A 439 -15.66 0.37 -10.65
C LEU A 439 -15.44 0.55 -9.13
N LEU A 440 -14.86 1.66 -8.72
CA LEU A 440 -14.51 1.92 -7.32
C LEU A 440 -15.72 1.82 -6.37
N PRO A 441 -16.90 2.40 -6.69
CA PRO A 441 -18.08 2.25 -5.82
C PRO A 441 -18.54 0.80 -5.62
N ARG A 442 -18.27 -0.08 -6.60
CA ARG A 442 -18.56 -1.52 -6.44
C ARG A 442 -17.62 -2.17 -5.45
N LEU A 443 -16.34 -1.86 -5.54
CA LEU A 443 -15.35 -2.35 -4.57
C LEU A 443 -15.70 -1.88 -3.16
N GLU A 444 -16.05 -0.61 -2.97
CA GLU A 444 -16.49 -0.06 -1.70
C GLU A 444 -17.69 -0.82 -1.13
N GLN A 445 -18.70 -1.08 -1.95
CA GLN A 445 -19.88 -1.84 -1.53
C GLN A 445 -19.56 -3.30 -1.18
N ILE A 446 -18.70 -3.98 -1.95
CA ILE A 446 -18.29 -5.38 -1.72
C ILE A 446 -17.50 -5.49 -0.43
N SER A 447 -16.53 -4.64 -0.23
CA SER A 447 -15.67 -4.65 0.95
C SER A 447 -16.34 -4.05 2.18
N GLY A 448 -17.25 -3.10 2.00
CA GLY A 448 -17.88 -2.37 3.09
C GLY A 448 -16.97 -1.32 3.72
N PHE A 449 -16.05 -0.74 2.94
CA PHE A 449 -15.34 0.48 3.30
C PHE A 449 -15.88 1.65 2.47
N GLU A 450 -15.69 2.85 2.96
CA GLU A 450 -15.93 4.09 2.24
C GLU A 450 -14.60 4.83 2.14
N LEU A 451 -14.23 5.24 0.92
CA LEU A 451 -13.10 6.15 0.78
C LEU A 451 -13.56 7.56 1.15
N PRO A 452 -13.01 8.16 2.21
CA PRO A 452 -13.30 9.55 2.48
C PRO A 452 -12.89 10.38 1.27
N GLU A 453 -13.68 11.38 0.93
CA GLU A 453 -13.18 12.45 0.07
C GLU A 453 -11.94 13.01 0.79
N MET A 454 -10.76 12.76 0.24
CA MET A 454 -9.54 13.37 0.77
C MET A 454 -9.75 14.87 0.66
N PRO A 455 -9.75 15.62 1.78
CA PRO A 455 -9.90 17.06 1.73
C PRO A 455 -8.67 17.65 1.04
N MET A 456 -8.70 17.66 -0.27
CA MET A 456 -7.77 18.43 -1.09
C MET A 456 -8.21 19.87 -0.91
N GLY A 457 -7.47 20.63 -0.10
CA GLY A 457 -7.69 22.06 0.01
C GLY A 457 -7.77 22.66 -1.40
N ASP A 458 -8.82 23.42 -1.67
CA ASP A 458 -8.96 24.15 -2.94
C ASP A 458 -8.32 25.52 -2.76
N PRO A 459 -7.17 25.81 -3.42
CA PRO A 459 -6.52 27.12 -3.33
C PRO A 459 -7.46 28.29 -3.63
N LYS A 460 -8.46 28.09 -4.50
CA LYS A 460 -9.47 29.11 -4.80
C LYS A 460 -10.40 29.34 -3.62
N LYS A 461 -10.84 28.26 -2.96
CA LYS A 461 -11.69 28.37 -1.76
C LYS A 461 -10.95 29.02 -0.59
N ALA A 462 -9.65 28.79 -0.42
CA ALA A 462 -8.86 29.46 0.60
C ALA A 462 -8.81 30.98 0.40
N ALA A 463 -8.64 31.42 -0.85
CA ALA A 463 -8.68 32.84 -1.19
C ALA A 463 -10.08 33.45 -1.00
N GLU A 464 -11.13 32.72 -1.39
CA GLU A 464 -12.54 33.13 -1.25
C GLU A 464 -12.99 33.15 0.23
N ALA A 465 -12.43 32.27 1.07
CA ALA A 465 -12.72 32.20 2.50
C ALA A 465 -12.09 33.34 3.33
N GLY A 466 -11.35 34.25 2.69
CA GLY A 466 -10.73 35.39 3.36
C GLY A 466 -9.46 35.03 4.15
N ASN A 467 -8.74 33.98 3.75
CA ASN A 467 -7.42 33.63 4.30
C ASN A 467 -6.37 34.65 3.84
N PHE A 468 -5.97 35.56 4.70
CA PHE A 468 -4.96 36.60 4.41
C PHE A 468 -3.53 36.06 4.30
N ALA A 469 -3.25 34.87 4.81
CA ALA A 469 -1.94 34.24 4.65
C ALA A 469 -1.76 33.61 3.27
N TYR A 470 -2.85 33.35 2.54
CA TYR A 470 -2.79 32.71 1.22
C TYR A 470 -1.89 33.45 0.23
N GLY A 471 -0.87 32.74 -0.27
CA GLY A 471 0.14 33.28 -1.18
C GLY A 471 1.10 34.27 -0.53
N GLY A 472 1.20 34.26 0.79
CA GLY A 472 2.23 34.97 1.56
C GLY A 472 3.62 34.40 1.26
N LYS A 473 4.65 35.22 1.33
CA LYS A 473 6.04 34.83 1.16
C LYS A 473 6.53 34.16 2.45
N VAL A 474 7.04 32.95 2.38
CA VAL A 474 7.52 32.20 3.53
C VAL A 474 9.04 32.16 3.54
N GLU A 475 9.65 32.63 4.62
CA GLU A 475 11.11 32.67 4.81
C GLU A 475 11.49 31.95 6.12
N PRO A 476 12.05 30.72 6.06
CA PRO A 476 12.62 30.08 7.22
C PRO A 476 13.98 30.68 7.58
N SER A 477 14.33 30.68 8.87
CA SER A 477 15.56 31.30 9.39
C SER A 477 16.85 30.67 8.90
N TRP A 478 16.77 29.48 8.35
CA TRP A 478 17.89 28.77 7.76
C TRP A 478 17.41 27.76 6.70
N GLY A 479 18.29 27.53 5.74
CA GLY A 479 17.92 27.08 4.41
C GLY A 479 17.95 25.58 4.17
N GLU A 480 18.06 24.73 5.19
CA GLU A 480 17.97 23.29 4.97
C GLU A 480 16.51 22.81 5.06
N HIS A 481 15.87 22.80 3.94
CA HIS A 481 14.63 22.04 3.72
C HIS A 481 14.87 21.03 2.61
N GLN A 482 14.17 19.92 2.67
CA GLN A 482 14.24 18.95 1.58
C GLN A 482 13.68 19.60 0.29
N PRO A 483 14.26 19.34 -0.90
CA PRO A 483 13.92 20.03 -2.15
C PRO A 483 12.44 20.00 -2.53
N HIS A 484 11.69 19.05 -1.98
CA HIS A 484 10.27 18.85 -2.29
C HIS A 484 9.32 19.42 -1.23
N PHE A 485 9.84 19.89 -0.09
CA PHE A 485 9.07 20.37 1.06
C PHE A 485 9.26 21.88 1.22
N VAL A 486 9.00 22.57 0.13
CA VAL A 486 9.28 24.01 0.02
C VAL A 486 8.44 24.85 0.98
N PRO A 487 9.00 25.93 1.53
CA PRO A 487 8.29 26.82 2.47
C PRO A 487 6.95 27.33 1.96
N ALA A 488 6.82 27.59 0.67
CA ALA A 488 5.59 28.10 0.04
C ALA A 488 4.36 27.18 0.23
N ARG A 489 4.54 25.94 0.65
CA ARG A 489 3.43 25.04 1.00
C ARG A 489 2.63 25.50 2.20
N LEU A 490 3.24 26.26 3.11
CA LEU A 490 2.55 26.78 4.30
C LEU A 490 1.50 27.85 4.01
N THR A 491 1.40 28.33 2.76
CA THR A 491 0.50 29.41 2.37
C THR A 491 -0.14 29.18 1.00
N ASN A 492 -0.20 27.94 0.53
CA ASN A 492 -0.74 27.61 -0.78
C ASN A 492 -2.26 27.31 -0.77
N GLY A 493 -2.88 27.34 0.41
CA GLY A 493 -4.31 27.10 0.60
C GLY A 493 -4.70 25.61 0.58
N ILE A 494 -3.72 24.71 0.66
CA ILE A 494 -3.93 23.27 0.70
C ILE A 494 -3.76 22.80 2.14
N THR A 495 -4.87 22.51 2.80
CA THR A 495 -4.88 22.03 4.19
C THR A 495 -4.68 20.53 4.32
N ASP A 496 -4.39 19.85 3.21
CA ASP A 496 -4.13 18.41 3.16
C ASP A 496 -2.89 18.07 4.00
N GLN A 497 -3.04 17.11 4.90
CA GLN A 497 -1.96 16.63 5.77
C GLN A 497 -0.71 16.12 5.02
N PHE A 498 -0.78 15.91 3.71
CA PHE A 498 0.33 15.47 2.87
C PHE A 498 1.00 16.61 2.10
N ASP A 499 0.44 17.80 2.09
CA ASP A 499 1.06 18.99 1.48
C ASP A 499 1.78 19.80 2.54
N LEU A 500 2.90 19.31 3.02
CA LEU A 500 3.59 19.86 4.18
C LEU A 500 4.93 20.52 3.85
N PHE A 501 5.36 21.38 4.74
CA PHE A 501 6.71 21.88 4.86
C PHE A 501 7.51 21.02 5.85
N LEU A 502 8.73 20.62 5.48
CA LEU A 502 9.68 19.96 6.38
C LEU A 502 10.88 20.87 6.62
N GLY A 503 10.98 21.39 7.82
CA GLY A 503 12.12 22.17 8.27
C GLY A 503 12.79 21.53 9.48
N TYR A 504 14.11 21.68 9.59
CA TYR A 504 14.89 21.11 10.69
C TYR A 504 15.32 22.22 11.65
N PRO A 505 14.84 22.24 12.91
CA PRO A 505 15.41 23.13 13.92
C PRO A 505 16.85 22.72 14.26
N ALA A 506 17.75 23.69 14.46
CA ALA A 506 19.08 23.44 15.00
C ALA A 506 19.01 23.36 16.52
N ASP A 507 19.30 22.22 17.09
CA ASP A 507 19.35 22.08 18.55
C ASP A 507 20.53 22.92 19.14
N PRO A 508 20.32 23.85 20.10
CA PRO A 508 19.05 24.09 20.81
C PRO A 508 18.15 25.21 20.20
N GLU A 509 18.47 25.77 19.04
CA GLU A 509 17.75 26.91 18.49
C GLU A 509 16.49 26.49 17.70
N PRO A 510 15.35 27.16 17.96
CA PRO A 510 14.14 26.86 17.19
C PRO A 510 14.28 27.28 15.73
N LEU A 511 13.61 26.56 14.84
CA LEU A 511 13.37 27.02 13.48
C LEU A 511 12.38 28.18 13.53
N VAL A 512 12.76 29.31 12.97
CA VAL A 512 11.91 30.49 12.83
C VAL A 512 11.40 30.55 11.40
N ILE A 513 10.08 30.63 11.23
CA ILE A 513 9.40 30.69 9.94
C ILE A 513 8.63 32.00 9.89
N ASP A 514 9.04 32.94 9.04
CA ASP A 514 8.34 34.18 8.81
C ASP A 514 7.48 34.09 7.56
N ILE A 515 6.21 34.47 7.70
CA ILE A 515 5.22 34.50 6.63
C ILE A 515 4.88 35.99 6.39
N GLU A 516 5.41 36.55 5.33
CA GLU A 516 5.09 37.91 4.93
C GLU A 516 3.77 37.93 4.16
N LEU A 517 2.77 38.62 4.72
CA LEU A 517 1.47 38.81 4.10
C LEU A 517 1.59 39.82 2.92
N LYS A 518 0.70 39.69 1.94
CA LYS A 518 0.68 40.56 0.75
C LYS A 518 0.61 42.05 1.12
N GLU A 519 -0.16 42.38 2.13
CA GLU A 519 -0.27 43.73 2.71
C GLU A 519 -0.51 43.66 4.22
N GLU A 520 -0.62 44.81 4.90
CA GLU A 520 -1.00 44.86 6.32
C GLU A 520 -2.49 44.51 6.46
N PHE A 521 -2.83 43.49 7.21
CA PHE A 521 -4.19 43.10 7.51
C PHE A 521 -4.50 43.23 9.00
N GLU A 522 -5.76 43.45 9.32
CA GLU A 522 -6.28 43.30 10.70
C GLU A 522 -6.76 41.87 10.91
N ILE A 523 -6.04 41.12 11.72
CA ILE A 523 -6.33 39.71 11.99
C ILE A 523 -6.63 39.47 13.46
N SER A 524 -7.42 38.45 13.77
CA SER A 524 -7.75 38.01 15.14
C SER A 524 -7.75 36.48 15.32
N ARG A 525 -7.52 35.74 14.22
CA ARG A 525 -7.38 34.28 14.26
C ARG A 525 -6.28 33.82 13.33
N ILE A 526 -5.45 32.92 13.83
CA ILE A 526 -4.49 32.16 13.02
C ILE A 526 -4.76 30.69 13.25
N SER A 527 -4.95 29.93 12.17
CA SER A 527 -5.07 28.47 12.18
C SER A 527 -3.76 27.88 11.65
N VAL A 528 -3.17 26.98 12.42
CA VAL A 528 -1.97 26.25 12.02
C VAL A 528 -2.37 24.79 11.86
N HIS A 529 -2.17 24.27 10.65
CA HIS A 529 -2.45 22.89 10.31
C HIS A 529 -1.18 22.06 10.46
N GLU A 530 -1.31 20.95 11.20
CA GLU A 530 -0.21 20.03 11.48
C GLU A 530 -0.49 18.67 10.84
N MET A 531 0.55 18.04 10.30
CA MET A 531 0.46 16.64 9.90
C MET A 531 0.22 15.76 11.13
N ALA A 532 -0.77 14.88 11.04
CA ALA A 532 -1.05 13.91 12.08
C ALA A 532 0.01 12.81 12.11
N VAL A 533 0.69 12.65 13.24
CA VAL A 533 1.53 11.50 13.53
C VAL A 533 1.18 10.96 14.90
N ARG A 534 0.85 9.66 14.96
CA ARG A 534 0.40 9.02 16.19
C ARG A 534 1.40 9.22 17.33
N GLY A 535 0.94 9.85 18.41
CA GLY A 535 1.73 10.08 19.63
C GLY A 535 2.75 11.22 19.56
N SER A 536 2.91 11.89 18.42
CA SER A 536 3.74 13.09 18.32
C SER A 536 2.88 14.35 18.22
N TRP A 537 3.44 15.46 18.65
CA TRP A 537 2.84 16.78 18.53
C TRP A 537 3.95 17.80 18.26
N GLU A 538 3.64 18.83 17.48
CA GLU A 538 4.60 19.86 17.20
C GLU A 538 4.57 20.96 18.27
N LYS A 539 5.76 21.34 18.74
CA LYS A 539 5.92 22.37 19.75
C LYS A 539 6.31 23.68 19.10
N TYR A 540 5.38 24.59 19.01
CA TYR A 540 5.62 25.89 18.40
C TYR A 540 4.96 27.03 19.16
N ARG A 541 5.44 28.25 18.85
CA ARG A 541 4.89 29.53 19.30
C ARG A 541 4.54 30.38 18.07
N VAL A 542 3.44 31.11 18.14
CA VAL A 542 2.95 31.97 17.07
C VAL A 542 3.01 33.42 17.49
N TYR A 543 3.52 34.25 16.62
CA TYR A 543 3.66 35.68 16.82
C TYR A 543 3.11 36.46 15.60
N VAL A 544 2.75 37.72 15.82
CA VAL A 544 2.40 38.67 14.77
C VAL A 544 3.26 39.91 14.86
N SER A 545 3.53 40.49 13.71
CA SER A 545 4.29 41.75 13.61
C SER A 545 3.70 42.66 12.55
N LYS A 546 3.65 43.95 12.85
CA LYS A 546 3.24 44.99 11.91
C LYS A 546 4.42 45.47 11.02
N ASP A 547 5.63 45.45 11.55
CA ASP A 547 6.82 46.06 10.94
C ASP A 547 7.92 45.04 10.57
N GLY A 548 7.68 43.73 10.82
CA GLY A 548 8.67 42.66 10.64
C GLY A 548 9.84 42.69 11.62
N LYS A 549 9.81 43.59 12.62
CA LYS A 549 10.91 43.78 13.59
C LYS A 549 10.47 43.53 15.03
N THR A 550 9.28 43.98 15.36
CA THR A 550 8.71 43.81 16.71
C THR A 550 7.61 42.78 16.64
N PHE A 551 7.79 41.69 17.39
CA PHE A 551 6.88 40.53 17.38
C PHE A 551 6.11 40.43 18.70
N GLU A 552 4.80 40.29 18.62
CA GLU A 552 3.90 40.05 19.75
C GLU A 552 3.47 38.57 19.72
N LYS A 553 3.76 37.81 20.80
CA LYS A 553 3.30 36.42 20.93
C LYS A 553 1.79 36.39 21.08
N ILE A 554 1.12 35.58 20.27
CA ILE A 554 -0.34 35.41 20.29
C ILE A 554 -0.80 34.01 20.65
N GLY A 555 0.07 33.02 20.58
CA GLY A 555 -0.27 31.65 20.91
C GLY A 555 0.91 30.70 21.00
N GLU A 556 0.65 29.51 21.52
CA GLU A 556 1.58 28.37 21.55
C GLU A 556 0.81 27.06 21.65
N THR A 557 1.44 25.95 21.23
CA THR A 557 0.93 24.61 21.45
C THR A 557 1.20 24.17 22.88
N LYS A 558 0.27 23.38 23.44
CA LYS A 558 0.37 22.81 24.79
C LYS A 558 0.59 21.31 24.72
N GLN A 559 1.36 20.77 25.69
CA GLN A 559 1.54 19.35 25.86
C GLN A 559 0.17 18.64 26.06
N GLY A 560 -0.07 17.58 25.32
CA GLY A 560 -1.34 16.84 25.39
C GLY A 560 -2.36 17.21 24.31
N ASP A 561 -2.10 18.25 23.55
CA ASP A 561 -2.86 18.54 22.33
C ASP A 561 -2.48 17.51 21.25
N ARG A 562 -2.86 16.26 21.46
CA ARG A 562 -2.58 15.14 20.56
C ARG A 562 -3.80 14.85 19.71
N GLY A 563 -3.67 14.84 18.40
CA GLY A 563 -4.77 14.52 17.50
C GLY A 563 -4.33 14.15 16.10
N GLU A 564 -5.14 13.35 15.45
CA GLU A 564 -4.95 13.00 14.05
C GLU A 564 -5.45 14.15 13.16
N GLY A 565 -4.61 14.67 12.23
CA GLY A 565 -4.97 15.73 11.31
C GLY A 565 -5.38 17.03 12.00
N ARG A 566 -4.53 17.57 12.81
CA ARG A 566 -4.88 18.64 13.75
C ARG A 566 -4.80 20.03 13.14
N VAL A 567 -5.82 20.83 13.43
CA VAL A 567 -5.81 22.28 13.26
C VAL A 567 -5.79 22.93 14.63
N VAL A 568 -4.79 23.76 14.90
CA VAL A 568 -4.71 24.57 16.13
C VAL A 568 -5.10 25.99 15.82
N GLU A 569 -6.23 26.43 16.36
CA GLU A 569 -6.69 27.81 16.24
C GLU A 569 -6.16 28.65 17.38
N HIS A 570 -5.47 29.74 17.03
CA HIS A 570 -5.05 30.80 17.95
C HIS A 570 -5.96 32.01 17.76
N ARG A 571 -6.87 32.22 18.72
CA ARG A 571 -7.78 33.37 18.75
C ARG A 571 -7.23 34.44 19.68
N PHE A 572 -7.18 35.67 19.22
CA PHE A 572 -6.61 36.78 19.97
C PHE A 572 -7.35 38.09 19.68
N LYS A 573 -7.08 39.11 20.50
CA LYS A 573 -7.62 40.45 20.24
C LYS A 573 -7.05 40.97 18.91
N ARG A 574 -7.93 41.53 18.04
CA ARG A 574 -7.57 42.03 16.70
C ARG A 574 -6.26 42.83 16.68
N ARG A 575 -5.39 42.50 15.75
CA ARG A 575 -4.07 43.10 15.56
C ARG A 575 -3.81 43.39 14.09
N LYS A 576 -3.09 44.49 13.83
CA LYS A 576 -2.49 44.72 12.51
C LYS A 576 -1.24 43.86 12.34
N ALA A 577 -1.21 43.06 11.29
CA ALA A 577 -0.09 42.21 10.99
C ALA A 577 0.34 42.34 9.53
N LYS A 578 1.65 42.43 9.32
CA LYS A 578 2.32 42.32 8.03
C LYS A 578 3.12 41.02 7.95
N VAL A 579 3.55 40.49 9.11
CA VAL A 579 4.30 39.24 9.22
C VAL A 579 3.68 38.37 10.32
N ILE A 580 3.51 37.09 10.03
CA ILE A 580 3.24 36.05 11.00
C ILE A 580 4.54 35.27 11.18
N ARG A 581 4.93 35.03 12.44
CA ARG A 581 6.10 34.21 12.77
C ARG A 581 5.68 32.96 13.53
N ILE A 582 6.23 31.82 13.11
CA ILE A 582 6.18 30.57 13.85
C ILE A 582 7.60 30.23 14.29
N GLU A 583 7.77 29.98 15.58
CA GLU A 583 9.01 29.44 16.14
C GLU A 583 8.73 28.01 16.57
N THR A 584 9.36 27.03 15.96
CA THR A 584 9.15 25.62 16.26
C THR A 584 10.43 24.91 16.66
N ASN A 585 10.31 24.03 17.66
CA ASN A 585 11.37 23.10 18.05
C ASN A 585 11.16 21.71 17.40
N GLY A 586 10.23 21.59 16.45
CA GLY A 586 9.87 20.33 15.80
C GLY A 586 8.94 19.45 16.64
N CYS A 587 8.77 18.22 16.23
CA CYS A 587 7.89 17.26 16.86
C CYS A 587 8.56 16.57 18.05
N GLU A 588 7.89 16.50 19.19
CA GLU A 588 8.31 15.66 20.32
C GLU A 588 7.87 14.20 20.12
N ASN A 589 8.67 13.27 20.65
CA ASN A 589 8.44 11.81 20.62
C ASN A 589 8.55 11.13 19.25
N PHE A 590 9.38 11.65 18.35
CA PHE A 590 9.72 10.97 17.12
C PHE A 590 11.15 10.42 17.15
N THR A 591 11.33 9.16 16.69
CA THR A 591 12.57 8.41 16.87
C THR A 591 13.72 8.87 15.98
N PHE A 592 13.46 9.69 14.96
CA PHE A 592 14.47 9.94 13.92
C PHE A 592 14.93 11.39 13.73
N HIS A 593 14.38 12.40 14.27
CA HIS A 593 14.84 13.80 14.30
C HIS A 593 13.67 14.74 14.60
N SER A 594 13.94 15.79 15.36
CA SER A 594 12.98 16.88 15.57
C SER A 594 12.85 17.72 14.30
N PHE A 595 11.85 17.48 13.48
CA PHE A 595 11.55 18.35 12.34
C PHE A 595 10.13 18.90 12.41
N SER A 596 9.94 20.09 11.83
CA SER A 596 8.64 20.73 11.70
C SER A 596 7.80 20.04 10.63
N ARG A 597 6.51 19.87 10.88
CA ARG A 597 5.54 19.18 10.01
C ARG A 597 4.28 19.99 9.81
N LEU A 598 4.43 21.26 9.57
CA LEU A 598 3.29 22.13 9.31
C LEU A 598 2.82 21.98 7.87
N THR A 599 1.51 21.92 7.67
CA THR A 599 0.92 21.76 6.34
C THR A 599 0.38 23.05 5.78
N GLU A 600 -0.25 23.90 6.60
CA GLU A 600 -0.78 25.18 6.17
C GLU A 600 -0.86 26.16 7.35
N VAL A 601 -0.75 27.43 7.07
CA VAL A 601 -1.00 28.53 8.00
C VAL A 601 -2.02 29.47 7.40
N GLU A 602 -3.12 29.67 8.10
CA GLU A 602 -4.20 30.55 7.68
C GLU A 602 -4.36 31.73 8.64
N ALA A 603 -4.76 32.87 8.15
CA ALA A 603 -5.00 34.07 8.95
C ALA A 603 -6.32 34.75 8.58
N PHE A 604 -7.11 35.15 9.58
CA PHE A 604 -8.45 35.69 9.38
C PHE A 604 -8.73 36.92 10.27
N ALA A 605 -9.71 37.70 9.86
CA ALA A 605 -10.18 38.86 10.60
C ALA A 605 -11.15 38.54 11.75
N GLU A 606 -11.63 37.30 11.86
CA GLU A 606 -12.64 36.88 12.84
C GLU A 606 -12.06 36.10 14.00
#